data_01fdd2a6b0ad9262586ad1cdb6320680
#
_entry.id   01fdd2a6b0ad9262586ad1cdb6320680
#
_cell.length_a   1.000
_cell.length_b   1.000
_cell.length_c   1.000
_cell.angle_alpha   90.00
_cell.angle_beta   90.00
_cell.angle_gamma   90.00
#
_symmetry.space_group_name_H-M   'P 1'
#
loop_
_entity.id
_entity.type
_entity.pdbx_description
1 polymer ?
#
loop_
_entity_poly.entity_id
_entity_poly.type
_entity_poly.pdbx_seq_one_letter_code
_entity_poly.pdbx_strand_id
1 'polypeptide(L)'
;MTDAAETTWLTVPDLVELTGESPSRIRRLIDDRHLLAARVDGVLKVPSVFLRDDAPVPELHGTAIVLADAGFSDAEALDWLLAEEDSLGTTPIAALRAGRKSEVRRVAQALA
;
A
#
# COMPACT_ATOMS: atom_id res chain seq x y z
N MET A 1 -8.60 -6.18 17.00
CA MET A 1 -7.86 -6.93 15.97
C MET A 1 -8.33 -6.49 14.58
N THR A 2 -7.41 -6.15 13.73
CA THR A 2 -7.72 -5.72 12.36
C THR A 2 -7.40 -6.84 11.39
N ASP A 3 -8.32 -7.15 10.51
CA ASP A 3 -8.12 -8.13 9.46
C ASP A 3 -8.57 -7.55 8.12
N ALA A 4 -8.50 -8.34 7.06
CA ALA A 4 -8.84 -7.88 5.72
C ALA A 4 -10.29 -7.38 5.62
N ALA A 5 -11.21 -7.96 6.41
CA ALA A 5 -12.61 -7.56 6.41
C ALA A 5 -12.81 -6.18 7.04
N GLU A 6 -11.86 -5.72 7.85
CA GLU A 6 -11.91 -4.43 8.51
C GLU A 6 -11.18 -3.34 7.73
N THR A 7 -10.55 -3.70 6.61
CA THR A 7 -9.83 -2.73 5.80
C THR A 7 -10.82 -1.73 5.18
N THR A 8 -10.55 -0.45 5.37
CA THR A 8 -11.32 0.61 4.72
C THR A 8 -10.72 0.86 3.35
N TRP A 9 -11.56 0.79 2.32
CA TRP A 9 -11.15 0.98 0.94
C TRP A 9 -11.67 2.32 0.43
N LEU A 10 -10.79 3.08 -0.21
CA LEU A 10 -11.09 4.42 -0.73
C LEU A 10 -11.12 4.40 -2.25
N THR A 11 -12.17 4.99 -2.82
CA THR A 11 -12.27 5.17 -4.28
C THR A 11 -11.43 6.38 -4.70
N VAL A 12 -11.26 6.59 -6.02
CA VAL A 12 -10.57 7.78 -6.52
C VAL A 12 -11.27 9.07 -6.05
N PRO A 13 -12.61 9.20 -6.13
CA PRO A 13 -13.28 10.39 -5.57
C PRO A 13 -13.02 10.58 -4.08
N ASP A 14 -13.01 9.50 -3.30
CA ASP A 14 -12.69 9.58 -1.86
C ASP A 14 -11.29 10.16 -1.65
N LEU A 15 -10.33 9.72 -2.46
CA LEU A 15 -8.94 10.18 -2.35
C LEU A 15 -8.79 11.63 -2.76
N VAL A 16 -9.55 12.08 -3.76
CA VAL A 16 -9.58 13.48 -4.16
C VAL A 16 -10.04 14.36 -2.99
N GLU A 17 -11.10 13.96 -2.31
CA GLU A 17 -11.60 14.70 -1.15
C GLU A 17 -10.60 14.70 0.00
N LEU A 18 -10.01 13.55 0.28
CA LEU A 18 -9.09 13.39 1.41
C LEU A 18 -7.80 14.16 1.21
N THR A 19 -7.20 14.07 0.03
CA THR A 19 -5.87 14.62 -0.24
C THR A 19 -5.89 16.02 -0.82
N GLY A 20 -6.98 16.44 -1.43
CA GLY A 20 -7.07 17.69 -2.16
C GLY A 20 -6.42 17.63 -3.55
N GLU A 21 -5.97 16.46 -3.97
CA GLU A 21 -5.36 16.28 -5.29
C GLU A 21 -6.42 16.02 -6.35
N SER A 22 -6.06 16.27 -7.63
CA SER A 22 -6.96 16.00 -8.75
C SER A 22 -7.07 14.49 -9.02
N PRO A 23 -8.14 14.03 -9.69
CA PRO A 23 -8.24 12.63 -10.10
C PRO A 23 -7.04 12.16 -10.94
N SER A 24 -6.53 13.00 -11.83
CA SER A 24 -5.34 12.67 -12.63
C SER A 24 -4.12 12.46 -11.76
N ARG A 25 -3.95 13.29 -10.73
CA ARG A 25 -2.83 13.17 -9.82
C ARG A 25 -2.93 11.89 -9.00
N ILE A 26 -4.15 11.55 -8.53
CA ILE A 26 -4.37 10.31 -7.79
C ILE A 26 -4.01 9.10 -8.66
N ARG A 27 -4.44 9.08 -9.92
CA ARG A 27 -4.11 7.98 -10.83
C ARG A 27 -2.62 7.88 -11.08
N ARG A 28 -1.92 9.02 -11.17
CA ARG A 28 -0.46 9.02 -11.32
C ARG A 28 0.24 8.46 -10.09
N LEU A 29 -0.25 8.78 -8.89
CA LEU A 29 0.30 8.21 -7.66
C LEU A 29 0.19 6.68 -7.66
N ILE A 30 -0.91 6.15 -8.17
CA ILE A 30 -1.10 4.71 -8.30
C ILE A 30 -0.17 4.13 -9.38
N ASP A 31 -0.09 4.78 -10.54
CA ASP A 31 0.75 4.30 -11.65
C ASP A 31 2.22 4.29 -11.26
N ASP A 32 2.66 5.28 -10.49
CA ASP A 32 4.06 5.41 -10.05
C ASP A 32 4.35 4.65 -8.76
N ARG A 33 3.39 3.86 -8.26
CA ARG A 33 3.51 3.03 -7.05
C ARG A 33 3.78 3.80 -5.77
N HIS A 34 3.32 5.04 -5.70
CA HIS A 34 3.23 5.75 -4.42
C HIS A 34 2.01 5.29 -3.62
N LEU A 35 1.02 4.76 -4.32
CA LEU A 35 -0.13 4.07 -3.77
C LEU A 35 -0.33 2.78 -4.56
N LEU A 36 -0.84 1.76 -3.90
CA LEU A 36 -1.24 0.53 -4.58
C LEU A 36 -2.75 0.41 -4.51
N ALA A 37 -3.35 -0.09 -5.57
CA ALA A 37 -4.79 -0.21 -5.68
C ALA A 37 -5.18 -1.60 -6.15
N ALA A 38 -6.41 -1.99 -5.85
CA ALA A 38 -7.00 -3.23 -6.35
C ALA A 38 -8.43 -2.93 -6.80
N ARG A 39 -8.95 -3.79 -7.66
CA ARG A 39 -10.35 -3.70 -8.04
C ARG A 39 -11.18 -4.48 -7.03
N VAL A 40 -12.10 -3.77 -6.38
CA VAL A 40 -13.02 -4.33 -5.41
C VAL A 40 -14.42 -4.13 -5.99
N ASP A 41 -15.09 -5.21 -6.32
CA ASP A 41 -16.39 -5.17 -7.00
C ASP A 41 -16.35 -4.34 -8.29
N GLY A 42 -15.26 -4.47 -9.03
CA GLY A 42 -15.09 -3.77 -10.31
C GLY A 42 -14.64 -2.32 -10.20
N VAL A 43 -14.47 -1.80 -8.99
CA VAL A 43 -14.07 -0.40 -8.75
C VAL A 43 -12.64 -0.35 -8.22
N LEU A 44 -11.82 0.54 -8.79
CA LEU A 44 -10.45 0.74 -8.34
C LEU A 44 -10.45 1.42 -6.97
N LYS A 45 -9.84 0.76 -5.98
CA LYS A 45 -9.82 1.26 -4.59
C LYS A 45 -8.45 1.10 -3.98
N VAL A 46 -8.14 1.97 -3.03
CA VAL A 46 -6.88 2.00 -2.29
C VAL A 46 -7.18 1.79 -0.80
N PRO A 47 -6.46 0.91 -0.10
CA PRO A 47 -6.63 0.79 1.34
C PRO A 47 -6.26 2.09 2.05
N SER A 48 -7.09 2.52 2.99
CA SER A 48 -6.85 3.77 3.72
C SER A 48 -5.55 3.76 4.51
N VAL A 49 -5.07 2.57 4.90
CA VAL A 49 -3.81 2.44 5.65
C VAL A 49 -2.58 2.81 4.84
N PHE A 50 -2.70 2.94 3.51
CA PHE A 50 -1.61 3.41 2.66
C PHE A 50 -1.43 4.93 2.72
N LEU A 51 -2.30 5.62 3.44
CA LEU A 51 -2.23 7.07 3.62
C LEU A 51 -1.99 7.40 5.09
N ARG A 52 -1.26 8.49 5.31
CA ARG A 52 -0.99 9.04 6.63
C ARG A 52 -0.96 10.56 6.49
N ASP A 53 -1.72 11.26 7.33
CA ASP A 53 -1.81 12.73 7.28
C ASP A 53 -2.25 13.21 5.89
N ASP A 54 -3.25 12.52 5.31
CA ASP A 54 -3.86 12.84 4.02
C ASP A 54 -2.89 12.79 2.85
N ALA A 55 -1.84 11.97 2.97
CA ALA A 55 -0.85 11.77 1.91
C ALA A 55 -0.39 10.31 1.90
N PRO A 56 0.18 9.82 0.79
CA PRO A 56 0.72 8.46 0.78
C PRO A 56 1.80 8.28 1.85
N VAL A 57 1.82 7.11 2.48
CA VAL A 57 2.89 6.74 3.42
C VAL A 57 4.21 6.80 2.63
N PRO A 58 5.17 7.67 3.03
CA PRO A 58 6.38 7.89 2.21
C PRO A 58 7.20 6.63 1.96
N GLU A 59 7.24 5.72 2.93
CA GLU A 59 8.04 4.50 2.83
C GLU A 59 7.43 3.46 1.90
N LEU A 60 6.17 3.62 1.53
CA LEU A 60 5.45 2.65 0.69
C LEU A 60 6.05 2.53 -0.70
N HIS A 61 6.39 3.66 -1.34
CA HIS A 61 6.89 3.67 -2.72
C HIS A 61 8.12 2.77 -2.88
N GLY A 62 9.13 2.97 -2.03
CA GLY A 62 10.36 2.18 -2.11
C GLY A 62 10.13 0.70 -1.91
N THR A 63 9.25 0.34 -0.98
CA THR A 63 8.91 -1.06 -0.74
C THR A 63 8.14 -1.66 -1.92
N ALA A 64 7.23 -0.89 -2.51
CA ALA A 64 6.48 -1.34 -3.70
C ALA A 64 7.43 -1.63 -4.86
N ILE A 65 8.46 -0.80 -5.05
CA ILE A 65 9.47 -1.03 -6.09
C ILE A 65 10.25 -2.31 -5.82
N VAL A 66 10.65 -2.55 -4.57
CA VAL A 66 11.35 -3.79 -4.21
C VAL A 66 10.49 -5.02 -4.53
N LEU A 67 9.20 -4.97 -4.19
CA LEU A 67 8.28 -6.07 -4.49
C LEU A 67 8.10 -6.27 -5.99
N ALA A 68 8.00 -5.20 -6.76
CA ALA A 68 7.88 -5.27 -8.23
C ALA A 68 9.15 -5.90 -8.82
N ASP A 69 10.32 -5.52 -8.33
CA ASP A 69 11.59 -6.10 -8.78
C ASP A 69 11.70 -7.59 -8.42
N ALA A 70 11.02 -8.02 -7.35
CA ALA A 70 10.96 -9.42 -6.96
C ALA A 70 9.92 -10.23 -7.77
N GLY A 71 9.22 -9.58 -8.69
CA GLY A 71 8.26 -10.24 -9.56
C GLY A 71 6.80 -10.15 -9.12
N PHE A 72 6.51 -9.37 -8.09
CA PHE A 72 5.14 -9.20 -7.60
C PHE A 72 4.35 -8.29 -8.55
N SER A 73 3.14 -8.70 -8.90
CA SER A 73 2.18 -7.77 -9.52
C SER A 73 1.72 -6.77 -8.46
N ASP A 74 1.07 -5.68 -8.91
CA ASP A 74 0.54 -4.69 -7.98
C ASP A 74 -0.46 -5.32 -7.01
N ALA A 75 -1.33 -6.21 -7.49
CA ALA A 75 -2.30 -6.91 -6.63
C ALA A 75 -1.60 -7.80 -5.61
N GLU A 76 -0.57 -8.53 -6.04
CA GLU A 76 0.19 -9.40 -5.13
C GLU A 76 0.93 -8.59 -4.08
N ALA A 77 1.52 -7.46 -4.49
CA ALA A 77 2.22 -6.57 -3.57
C ALA A 77 1.26 -5.99 -2.52
N LEU A 78 0.07 -5.57 -2.97
CA LEU A 78 -0.95 -5.05 -2.06
C LEU A 78 -1.37 -6.12 -1.05
N ASP A 79 -1.62 -7.34 -1.51
CA ASP A 79 -2.01 -8.44 -0.64
C ASP A 79 -0.91 -8.74 0.39
N TRP A 80 0.34 -8.74 -0.03
CA TRP A 80 1.46 -9.00 0.87
C TRP A 80 1.55 -7.92 1.95
N LEU A 81 1.38 -6.67 1.57
CA LEU A 81 1.46 -5.54 2.52
C LEU A 81 0.35 -5.57 3.56
N LEU A 82 -0.81 -6.12 3.23
CA LEU A 82 -1.97 -6.19 4.12
C LEU A 82 -2.03 -7.47 4.95
N ALA A 83 -1.21 -8.47 4.65
CA ALA A 83 -1.22 -9.75 5.35
C ALA A 83 -0.19 -9.75 6.48
N GLU A 84 -0.46 -10.49 7.56
CA GLU A 84 0.52 -10.65 8.63
C GLU A 84 1.78 -11.34 8.11
N GLU A 85 2.92 -10.80 8.51
CA GLU A 85 4.24 -11.37 8.17
C GLU A 85 4.93 -11.78 9.46
N ASP A 86 5.16 -13.07 9.63
CA ASP A 86 5.74 -13.62 10.87
C ASP A 86 7.06 -12.96 11.23
N SER A 87 7.89 -12.69 10.23
CA SER A 87 9.22 -12.07 10.45
C SER A 87 9.11 -10.66 11.02
N LEU A 88 7.97 -9.99 10.85
CA LEU A 88 7.74 -8.64 11.33
C LEU A 88 6.85 -8.59 12.57
N GLY A 89 6.11 -9.66 12.83
CA GLY A 89 5.16 -9.72 13.94
C GLY A 89 3.90 -8.89 13.72
N THR A 90 3.71 -8.36 12.50
CA THR A 90 2.56 -7.53 12.14
C THR A 90 2.45 -7.51 10.61
N THR A 91 1.49 -6.75 10.07
CA THR A 91 1.44 -6.56 8.62
C THR A 91 2.60 -5.66 8.19
N PRO A 92 3.15 -5.88 6.98
CA PRO A 92 4.22 -5.01 6.48
C PRO A 92 3.82 -3.54 6.42
N ILE A 93 2.56 -3.22 6.05
CA ILE A 93 2.14 -1.82 6.01
C ILE A 93 2.14 -1.18 7.41
N ALA A 94 1.73 -1.93 8.44
CA ALA A 94 1.77 -1.43 9.81
C ALA A 94 3.22 -1.17 10.24
N ALA A 95 4.14 -2.04 9.86
CA ALA A 95 5.56 -1.87 10.16
C ALA A 95 6.12 -0.63 9.45
N LEU A 96 5.74 -0.40 8.19
CA LEU A 96 6.15 0.82 7.46
C LEU A 96 5.64 2.07 8.16
N ARG A 97 4.37 2.07 8.57
CA ARG A 97 3.78 3.20 9.29
C ARG A 97 4.47 3.46 10.63
N ALA A 98 5.05 2.43 11.23
CA ALA A 98 5.79 2.54 12.49
C ALA A 98 7.26 2.92 12.29
N GLY A 99 7.68 3.18 11.05
CA GLY A 99 9.05 3.61 10.76
C GLY A 99 10.04 2.47 10.58
N ARG A 100 9.57 1.23 10.43
CA ARG A 100 10.42 0.04 10.30
C ARG A 100 10.72 -0.33 8.85
N LYS A 101 10.95 0.66 7.98
CA LYS A 101 11.11 0.43 6.54
C LYS A 101 12.27 -0.49 6.20
N SER A 102 13.38 -0.41 6.94
CA SER A 102 14.56 -1.23 6.67
C SER A 102 14.26 -2.70 6.90
N GLU A 103 13.52 -3.03 7.96
CA GLU A 103 13.12 -4.40 8.25
C GLU A 103 12.17 -4.92 7.16
N VAL A 104 11.19 -4.12 6.76
CA VAL A 104 10.23 -4.50 5.74
C VAL A 104 10.93 -4.77 4.40
N ARG A 105 11.84 -3.88 4.00
CA ARG A 105 12.57 -4.04 2.74
C ARG A 105 13.46 -5.27 2.76
N ARG A 106 14.07 -5.57 3.89
CA ARG A 106 14.90 -6.77 4.04
C ARG A 106 14.06 -8.03 3.84
N VAL A 107 12.87 -8.08 4.45
CA VAL A 107 11.97 -9.21 4.27
C VAL A 107 11.50 -9.31 2.82
N ALA A 108 11.12 -8.19 2.21
CA ALA A 108 10.67 -8.16 0.80
C ALA A 108 11.79 -8.63 -0.14
N GLN A 109 13.02 -8.18 0.08
CA GLN A 109 14.16 -8.57 -0.74
C GLN A 109 14.43 -10.07 -0.68
N ALA A 110 14.16 -10.68 0.47
CA ALA A 110 14.35 -12.12 0.63
C ALA A 110 13.33 -12.95 -0.16
N LEU A 111 12.27 -12.33 -0.67
CA LEU A 111 11.27 -12.99 -1.49
C LEU A 111 11.65 -13.07 -2.97
N ALA A 112 12.68 -12.38 -3.38
CA ALA A 112 13.13 -12.36 -4.78
C ALA A 112 13.74 -13.70 -5.21
#